data_e0caf8d81b7875b5bf6e19d8d7981ec3
#
_entry.id   e0caf8d81b7875b5bf6e19d8d7981ec3
#
_cell.length_a   1.000
_cell.length_b   1.000
_cell.length_c   1.000
_cell.angle_alpha   90.00
_cell.angle_beta   90.00
_cell.angle_gamma   90.00
#
_symmetry.space_group_name_H-M   'P 1'
#
loop_
_entity.id
_entity.type
_entity.pdbx_description
1 polymer ?
#
loop_
_entity_poly.entity_id
_entity_poly.type
_entity_poly.pdbx_seq_one_letter_code
_entity_poly.pdbx_strand_id
1 'polypeptide(L)'
;ATRTGFRKTRFGKGMIWLNDRVIQMKGFAQRTSNEWPGVGMSVPAWLSDYSNHLMVEGNANLVRWMHVTPWKQDIESCDRVGLIQAMQAGDAEKDCEGRQWEQRTELMRDAIIYNRNNPSILFYECGNESISREHMIEMKGIRDLYDPHGGRAIGSREMLDIREAEYGGEMLYINKSAHHPMWAMEYCRDEGLRKYWDDYSYPYHKDGEGSSSYKSTVTNKVQKKVDARVYN
;
A
#
# COMPACT_ATOMS: atom_id res chain seq x y z
N ALA A 1 12.01 -12.51 -23.68
CA ALA A 1 11.02 -13.38 -23.03
C ALA A 1 10.30 -12.56 -21.96
N THR A 2 8.99 -12.69 -21.87
CA THR A 2 8.17 -12.05 -20.83
C THR A 2 7.72 -13.12 -19.85
N ARG A 3 7.91 -12.87 -18.55
CA ARG A 3 7.33 -13.71 -17.49
C ARG A 3 5.90 -13.27 -17.24
N THR A 4 4.99 -14.22 -17.14
CA THR A 4 3.60 -13.97 -16.78
C THR A 4 3.06 -15.13 -15.94
N GLY A 5 1.87 -14.97 -15.39
CA GLY A 5 1.18 -16.01 -14.64
C GLY A 5 -0.31 -15.97 -14.90
N PHE A 6 -0.97 -17.11 -14.68
CA PHE A 6 -2.41 -17.24 -14.84
C PHE A 6 -3.08 -17.29 -13.47
N ARG A 7 -4.14 -16.50 -13.33
CA ARG A 7 -5.00 -16.51 -12.16
C ARG A 7 -6.42 -16.09 -12.53
N LYS A 8 -7.35 -16.43 -11.70
CA LYS A 8 -8.74 -16.00 -11.77
C LYS A 8 -9.05 -15.14 -10.55
N THR A 9 -9.57 -13.96 -10.79
CA THR A 9 -9.93 -13.01 -9.73
C THR A 9 -11.39 -12.60 -9.87
N ARG A 10 -12.01 -12.29 -8.75
CA ARG A 10 -13.34 -11.71 -8.69
C ARG A 10 -13.44 -10.84 -7.44
N PHE A 11 -14.02 -9.67 -7.61
CA PHE A 11 -14.26 -8.70 -6.56
C PHE A 11 -15.75 -8.38 -6.49
N GLY A 12 -16.32 -8.31 -5.33
CA GLY A 12 -17.72 -7.96 -5.15
C GLY A 12 -18.38 -8.63 -3.97
N LYS A 13 -19.56 -8.16 -3.59
CA LYS A 13 -20.29 -8.61 -2.42
C LYS A 13 -19.46 -8.60 -1.14
N GLY A 14 -18.59 -7.61 -1.00
CA GLY A 14 -17.69 -7.47 0.14
C GLY A 14 -16.55 -8.50 0.19
N MET A 15 -16.34 -9.29 -0.85
CA MET A 15 -15.35 -10.39 -0.86
C MET A 15 -14.39 -10.29 -2.03
N ILE A 16 -13.22 -10.90 -1.82
CA ILE A 16 -12.17 -11.06 -2.82
C ILE A 16 -11.98 -12.56 -3.07
N TRP A 17 -12.05 -12.97 -4.33
CA TRP A 17 -11.78 -14.35 -4.74
C TRP A 17 -10.51 -14.41 -5.57
N LEU A 18 -9.67 -15.36 -5.23
CA LEU A 18 -8.51 -15.75 -6.02
C LEU A 18 -8.59 -17.26 -6.30
N ASN A 19 -8.57 -17.63 -7.57
CA ASN A 19 -8.68 -19.02 -8.02
C ASN A 19 -9.87 -19.77 -7.35
N ASP A 20 -11.04 -19.11 -7.40
CA ASP A 20 -12.32 -19.57 -6.86
C ASP A 20 -12.39 -19.72 -5.33
N ARG A 21 -11.39 -19.26 -4.61
CA ARG A 21 -11.39 -19.22 -3.13
C ARG A 21 -11.50 -17.81 -2.62
N VAL A 22 -12.30 -17.61 -1.59
CA VAL A 22 -12.33 -16.34 -0.85
C VAL A 22 -11.01 -16.20 -0.10
N ILE A 23 -10.39 -15.05 -0.24
CA ILE A 23 -9.16 -14.73 0.46
C ILE A 23 -9.36 -13.47 1.33
N GLN A 24 -8.68 -13.46 2.45
CA GLN A 24 -8.58 -12.30 3.33
C GLN A 24 -7.19 -11.70 3.19
N MET A 25 -7.13 -10.37 3.04
CA MET A 25 -5.86 -9.66 2.97
C MET A 25 -5.24 -9.56 4.35
N LYS A 26 -4.00 -10.01 4.46
CA LYS A 26 -3.16 -9.92 5.65
C LYS A 26 -1.80 -9.43 5.19
N GLY A 27 -1.40 -8.25 5.60
CA GLY A 27 -0.19 -7.72 4.99
C GLY A 27 0.42 -6.55 5.70
N PHE A 28 1.37 -6.00 5.01
CA PHE A 28 2.15 -4.86 5.45
C PHE A 28 2.05 -3.73 4.44
N ALA A 29 2.02 -2.52 4.95
CA ALA A 29 2.29 -1.33 4.15
C ALA A 29 3.81 -1.10 4.17
N GLN A 30 4.40 -0.95 2.99
CA GLN A 30 5.84 -0.81 2.83
C GLN A 30 6.17 0.27 1.81
N ARG A 31 7.28 0.96 2.01
CA ARG A 31 7.89 1.81 1.00
C ARG A 31 8.89 1.03 0.17
N THR A 32 9.19 1.51 -1.04
CA THR A 32 10.18 0.88 -1.92
C THR A 32 11.62 1.07 -1.46
N SER A 33 11.84 1.96 -0.48
CA SER A 33 13.13 2.15 0.15
C SER A 33 13.21 1.29 1.40
N ASN A 34 14.10 0.33 1.42
CA ASN A 34 14.33 -0.51 2.60
C ASN A 34 15.28 0.13 3.61
N GLU A 35 15.64 1.38 3.44
CA GLU A 35 16.51 2.15 4.34
C GLU A 35 17.79 1.41 4.78
N TRP A 36 18.31 0.57 3.90
CA TRP A 36 19.51 -0.18 4.19
C TRP A 36 20.76 0.71 4.00
N PRO A 37 21.63 0.79 4.99
CA PRO A 37 22.84 1.56 4.86
C PRO A 37 23.66 1.17 3.63
N GLY A 38 24.05 2.14 2.83
CA GLY A 38 24.86 1.93 1.64
C GLY A 38 24.12 1.65 0.34
N VAL A 39 22.85 1.27 0.40
CA VAL A 39 22.04 1.06 -0.82
C VAL A 39 20.91 2.09 -1.00
N GLY A 40 20.46 2.71 0.09
CA GLY A 40 19.41 3.72 0.05
C GLY A 40 18.15 3.21 -0.67
N MET A 41 17.70 3.97 -1.64
CA MET A 41 16.53 3.62 -2.46
C MET A 41 16.83 2.66 -3.61
N SER A 42 18.09 2.38 -3.90
CA SER A 42 18.49 1.47 -4.98
C SER A 42 18.53 0.03 -4.46
N VAL A 43 17.37 -0.58 -4.34
CA VAL A 43 17.22 -1.91 -3.77
C VAL A 43 17.59 -2.98 -4.80
N PRO A 44 18.62 -3.81 -4.57
CA PRO A 44 18.92 -4.91 -5.46
C PRO A 44 17.88 -6.04 -5.34
N ALA A 45 17.73 -6.83 -6.39
CA ALA A 45 16.69 -7.87 -6.46
C ALA A 45 16.73 -8.87 -5.29
N TRP A 46 17.94 -9.26 -4.82
CA TRP A 46 18.07 -10.17 -3.69
C TRP A 46 17.53 -9.58 -2.39
N LEU A 47 17.66 -8.25 -2.21
CA LEU A 47 17.16 -7.57 -1.02
C LEU A 47 15.64 -7.43 -1.06
N SER A 48 15.06 -7.19 -2.25
CA SER A 48 13.61 -7.25 -2.45
C SER A 48 13.07 -8.65 -2.12
N ASP A 49 13.73 -9.71 -2.61
CA ASP A 49 13.35 -11.10 -2.30
C ASP A 49 13.42 -11.39 -0.81
N TYR A 50 14.48 -10.97 -0.14
CA TYR A 50 14.66 -11.14 1.29
C TYR A 50 13.56 -10.43 2.09
N SER A 51 13.34 -9.14 1.81
CA SER A 51 12.32 -8.33 2.48
C SER A 51 10.90 -8.90 2.30
N ASN A 52 10.54 -9.23 1.07
CA ASN A 52 9.22 -9.78 0.76
C ASN A 52 9.05 -11.20 1.33
N HIS A 53 10.11 -11.99 1.38
CA HIS A 53 10.08 -13.33 1.99
C HIS A 53 9.81 -13.26 3.49
N LEU A 54 10.39 -12.31 4.21
CA LEU A 54 10.09 -12.08 5.63
C LEU A 54 8.61 -11.79 5.88
N MET A 55 7.93 -11.09 4.97
CA MET A 55 6.48 -10.89 5.09
C MET A 55 5.73 -12.20 4.95
N VAL A 56 6.13 -13.06 3.99
CA VAL A 56 5.50 -14.38 3.79
C VAL A 56 5.76 -15.30 4.99
N GLU A 57 6.96 -15.30 5.56
CA GLU A 57 7.27 -16.02 6.81
C GLU A 57 6.41 -15.52 7.98
N GLY A 58 6.10 -14.23 8.01
CA GLY A 58 5.17 -13.62 8.96
C GLY A 58 3.69 -13.91 8.66
N ASN A 59 3.38 -14.85 7.76
CA ASN A 59 2.03 -15.19 7.31
C ASN A 59 1.26 -14.05 6.62
N ALA A 60 1.95 -13.10 6.04
CA ALA A 60 1.34 -12.13 5.16
C ALA A 60 1.08 -12.71 3.77
N ASN A 61 0.04 -12.21 3.12
CA ASN A 61 -0.27 -12.51 1.73
C ASN A 61 -0.38 -11.25 0.85
N LEU A 62 -0.18 -10.08 1.44
CA LEU A 62 -0.31 -8.78 0.76
C LEU A 62 0.80 -7.82 1.17
N VAL A 63 1.31 -7.08 0.22
CA VAL A 63 2.04 -5.83 0.45
C VAL A 63 1.32 -4.67 -0.23
N ARG A 64 1.14 -3.58 0.50
CA ARG A 64 0.69 -2.31 -0.03
C ARG A 64 1.88 -1.36 -0.14
N TRP A 65 2.17 -0.92 -1.35
CA TRP A 65 3.25 0.02 -1.59
C TRP A 65 2.79 1.45 -1.28
N MET A 66 3.39 2.09 -0.28
CA MET A 66 3.07 3.46 0.15
C MET A 66 4.16 4.42 -0.29
N HIS A 67 3.88 5.55 -0.76
CA HIS A 67 2.79 6.03 -1.60
C HIS A 67 3.40 6.31 -2.97
N VAL A 68 4.16 5.36 -3.46
CA VAL A 68 4.92 5.44 -4.71
C VAL A 68 4.75 4.14 -5.50
N THR A 69 4.94 4.23 -6.80
CA THR A 69 5.03 3.04 -7.64
C THR A 69 6.27 2.24 -7.26
N PRO A 70 6.16 0.95 -6.94
CA PRO A 70 7.30 0.13 -6.56
C PRO A 70 8.27 -0.08 -7.73
N TRP A 71 9.52 -0.35 -7.41
CA TRP A 71 10.52 -0.72 -8.39
C TRP A 71 10.17 -2.06 -9.06
N LYS A 72 10.63 -2.23 -10.29
CA LYS A 72 10.39 -3.47 -11.04
C LYS A 72 10.87 -4.73 -10.30
N GLN A 73 12.02 -4.67 -9.67
CA GLN A 73 12.55 -5.78 -8.86
C GLN A 73 11.67 -6.12 -7.66
N ASP A 74 11.03 -5.13 -7.03
CA ASP A 74 10.09 -5.36 -5.93
C ASP A 74 8.84 -6.09 -6.43
N ILE A 75 8.31 -5.66 -7.58
CA ILE A 75 7.15 -6.28 -8.22
C ILE A 75 7.45 -7.72 -8.62
N GLU A 76 8.59 -7.95 -9.29
CA GLU A 76 9.02 -9.29 -9.70
C GLU A 76 9.37 -10.19 -8.52
N SER A 77 9.85 -9.62 -7.43
CA SER A 77 10.04 -10.33 -6.18
C SER A 77 8.73 -10.85 -5.63
N CYS A 78 7.68 -10.04 -5.60
CA CYS A 78 6.35 -10.47 -5.18
C CYS A 78 5.82 -11.65 -6.03
N ASP A 79 6.09 -11.63 -7.35
CA ASP A 79 5.76 -12.75 -8.22
C ASP A 79 6.51 -14.06 -7.83
N ARG A 80 7.77 -13.93 -7.41
CA ARG A 80 8.60 -15.09 -7.03
C ARG A 80 8.23 -15.67 -5.68
N VAL A 81 7.98 -14.80 -4.69
CA VAL A 81 7.69 -15.24 -3.30
C VAL A 81 6.22 -15.54 -3.07
N GLY A 82 5.33 -15.18 -4.01
CA GLY A 82 3.91 -15.43 -3.89
C GLY A 82 3.14 -14.40 -3.04
N LEU A 83 3.58 -13.16 -3.02
CA LEU A 83 2.98 -12.07 -2.26
C LEU A 83 2.09 -11.22 -3.17
N ILE A 84 0.82 -11.10 -2.85
CA ILE A 84 -0.10 -10.19 -3.54
C ILE A 84 0.34 -8.75 -3.31
N GLN A 85 0.11 -7.88 -4.28
CA GLN A 85 0.46 -6.48 -4.10
C GLN A 85 -0.63 -5.50 -4.57
N ALA A 86 -0.69 -4.39 -3.85
CA ALA A 86 -1.42 -3.19 -4.23
C ALA A 86 -0.39 -2.17 -4.73
N MET A 87 -0.45 -1.87 -6.02
CA MET A 87 0.48 -0.98 -6.72
C MET A 87 -0.11 0.41 -6.85
N GLN A 88 0.59 1.40 -6.35
CA GLN A 88 0.19 2.80 -6.45
C GLN A 88 0.65 3.49 -7.74
N ALA A 89 -0.05 4.55 -8.09
CA ALA A 89 0.22 5.39 -9.24
C ALA A 89 1.33 6.44 -9.02
N GLY A 90 2.02 6.41 -7.92
CA GLY A 90 3.04 7.40 -7.58
C GLY A 90 2.69 8.19 -6.33
N ASP A 91 3.54 9.15 -5.94
CA ASP A 91 3.38 9.93 -4.71
C ASP A 91 2.01 10.58 -4.64
N ALA A 92 1.15 9.96 -3.89
CA ALA A 92 -0.28 10.21 -3.87
C ALA A 92 -0.80 10.31 -2.45
N GLU A 93 -0.07 11.01 -1.60
CA GLU A 93 -0.51 11.23 -0.22
C GLU A 93 -1.93 11.83 -0.20
N LYS A 94 -2.15 12.89 -0.98
CA LYS A 94 -3.45 13.56 -1.11
C LYS A 94 -3.82 13.76 -2.57
N ASP A 95 -5.07 14.10 -2.81
CA ASP A 95 -5.50 14.52 -4.14
C ASP A 95 -4.77 15.80 -4.59
N CYS A 96 -4.66 15.98 -5.89
CA CYS A 96 -3.98 17.11 -6.49
C CYS A 96 -4.67 17.49 -7.81
N GLU A 97 -4.33 18.66 -8.33
CA GLU A 97 -4.94 19.23 -9.52
C GLU A 97 -3.90 19.64 -10.56
N GLY A 98 -4.37 19.99 -11.76
CA GLY A 98 -3.56 20.54 -12.83
C GLY A 98 -2.39 19.63 -13.21
N ARG A 99 -1.22 20.18 -13.41
CA ARG A 99 -0.05 19.43 -13.90
C ARG A 99 0.37 18.28 -13.00
N GLN A 100 0.17 18.38 -11.69
CA GLN A 100 0.47 17.28 -10.79
C GLN A 100 -0.47 16.10 -11.01
N TRP A 101 -1.74 16.36 -11.24
CA TRP A 101 -2.70 15.32 -11.56
C TRP A 101 -2.41 14.68 -12.91
N GLU A 102 -2.12 15.48 -13.95
CA GLU A 102 -1.71 14.98 -15.26
C GLU A 102 -0.51 14.03 -15.16
N GLN A 103 0.51 14.40 -14.40
CA GLN A 103 1.68 13.54 -14.15
C GLN A 103 1.30 12.24 -13.44
N ARG A 104 0.35 12.28 -12.51
CA ARG A 104 -0.12 11.10 -11.79
C ARG A 104 -0.88 10.15 -12.72
N THR A 105 -1.71 10.66 -13.61
CA THR A 105 -2.41 9.86 -14.62
C THR A 105 -1.44 9.25 -15.65
N GLU A 106 -0.45 10.01 -16.09
CA GLU A 106 0.62 9.52 -16.95
C GLU A 106 1.41 8.40 -16.27
N LEU A 107 1.77 8.58 -15.01
CA LEU A 107 2.50 7.57 -14.23
C LEU A 107 1.66 6.30 -14.02
N MET A 108 0.35 6.43 -13.74
CA MET A 108 -0.55 5.28 -13.63
C MET A 108 -0.61 4.49 -14.94
N ARG A 109 -0.78 5.17 -16.07
CA ARG A 109 -0.75 4.56 -17.38
C ARG A 109 0.54 3.77 -17.61
N ASP A 110 1.68 4.40 -17.37
CA ASP A 110 2.98 3.80 -17.62
C ASP A 110 3.26 2.63 -16.67
N ALA A 111 2.88 2.77 -15.39
CA ALA A 111 3.00 1.71 -14.41
C ALA A 111 2.13 0.49 -14.77
N ILE A 112 0.92 0.70 -15.27
CA ILE A 112 0.05 -0.38 -15.75
C ILE A 112 0.69 -1.07 -16.96
N ILE A 113 1.06 -0.32 -18.00
CA ILE A 113 1.65 -0.87 -19.22
C ILE A 113 2.88 -1.70 -18.89
N TYR A 114 3.74 -1.20 -18.02
CA TYR A 114 4.99 -1.85 -17.66
C TYR A 114 4.81 -3.10 -16.78
N ASN A 115 3.75 -3.13 -15.97
CA ASN A 115 3.59 -4.17 -14.95
C ASN A 115 2.37 -5.08 -15.12
N ARG A 116 1.49 -4.85 -16.09
CA ARG A 116 0.26 -5.64 -16.27
C ARG A 116 0.47 -7.14 -16.52
N ASN A 117 1.69 -7.58 -16.80
CA ASN A 117 2.03 -9.00 -16.92
C ASN A 117 2.47 -9.65 -15.61
N ASN A 118 2.60 -8.88 -14.53
CA ASN A 118 2.98 -9.40 -13.22
C ASN A 118 1.75 -9.93 -12.47
N PRO A 119 1.64 -11.23 -12.23
CA PRO A 119 0.42 -11.84 -11.69
C PRO A 119 0.16 -11.51 -10.22
N SER A 120 1.16 -11.11 -9.47
CA SER A 120 1.03 -10.73 -8.06
C SER A 120 0.25 -9.43 -7.84
N ILE A 121 0.20 -8.53 -8.83
CA ILE A 121 -0.60 -7.32 -8.74
C ILE A 121 -2.08 -7.69 -8.84
N LEU A 122 -2.83 -7.51 -7.75
CA LEU A 122 -4.28 -7.66 -7.71
C LEU A 122 -5.01 -6.32 -7.62
N PHE A 123 -4.34 -5.31 -7.12
CA PHE A 123 -4.93 -4.00 -6.86
C PHE A 123 -4.09 -2.90 -7.51
N TYR A 124 -4.79 -1.98 -8.17
CA TYR A 124 -4.24 -0.69 -8.55
C TYR A 124 -4.81 0.37 -7.60
N GLU A 125 -3.95 1.22 -7.08
CA GLU A 125 -4.31 2.24 -6.12
C GLU A 125 -4.08 3.63 -6.72
N CYS A 126 -5.17 4.43 -6.82
CA CYS A 126 -5.16 5.73 -7.49
C CYS A 126 -4.53 6.83 -6.66
N GLY A 127 -4.42 6.62 -5.38
CA GLY A 127 -3.92 7.56 -4.41
C GLY A 127 -4.18 7.07 -2.99
N ASN A 128 -3.88 7.91 -2.00
CA ASN A 128 -4.03 7.55 -0.61
C ASN A 128 -5.22 8.26 0.04
N GLU A 129 -5.17 9.57 0.21
CA GLU A 129 -6.19 10.35 0.90
C GLU A 129 -6.98 11.25 -0.06
N SER A 130 -8.29 11.37 0.19
CA SER A 130 -9.15 12.40 -0.38
C SER A 130 -9.19 12.46 -1.92
N ILE A 131 -8.98 11.35 -2.59
CA ILE A 131 -9.10 11.29 -4.05
C ILE A 131 -10.56 11.59 -4.43
N SER A 132 -10.76 12.56 -5.34
CA SER A 132 -12.09 12.93 -5.80
C SER A 132 -12.73 11.82 -6.64
N ARG A 133 -14.05 11.87 -6.73
CA ARG A 133 -14.80 10.94 -7.57
C ARG A 133 -14.43 11.06 -9.05
N GLU A 134 -14.24 12.28 -9.51
CA GLU A 134 -13.85 12.61 -10.89
C GLU A 134 -12.49 12.00 -11.22
N HIS A 135 -11.52 12.14 -10.35
CA HIS A 135 -10.20 11.54 -10.47
C HIS A 135 -10.24 10.01 -10.41
N MET A 136 -11.09 9.44 -9.57
CA MET A 136 -11.29 7.98 -9.55
C MET A 136 -11.84 7.45 -10.86
N ILE A 137 -12.79 8.16 -11.47
CA ILE A 137 -13.36 7.81 -12.79
C ILE A 137 -12.28 7.84 -13.86
N GLU A 138 -11.44 8.87 -13.88
CA GLU A 138 -10.34 9.00 -14.82
C GLU A 138 -9.32 7.86 -14.67
N MET A 139 -8.89 7.57 -13.46
CA MET A 139 -7.96 6.48 -13.16
C MET A 139 -8.53 5.11 -13.55
N LYS A 140 -9.84 4.91 -13.30
CA LYS A 140 -10.52 3.70 -13.75
C LYS A 140 -10.55 3.59 -15.28
N GLY A 141 -10.78 4.69 -15.98
CA GLY A 141 -10.72 4.74 -17.44
C GLY A 141 -9.34 4.35 -17.98
N ILE A 142 -8.27 4.80 -17.32
CA ILE A 142 -6.89 4.42 -17.66
C ILE A 142 -6.70 2.90 -17.47
N ARG A 143 -7.11 2.34 -16.33
CA ARG A 143 -7.04 0.90 -16.10
C ARG A 143 -7.82 0.12 -17.15
N ASP A 144 -9.05 0.52 -17.43
CA ASP A 144 -9.94 -0.15 -18.37
C ASP A 144 -9.37 -0.15 -19.80
N LEU A 145 -8.65 0.90 -20.17
CA LEU A 145 -7.99 1.01 -21.48
C LEU A 145 -6.72 0.15 -21.58
N TYR A 146 -5.89 0.15 -20.55
CA TYR A 146 -4.54 -0.45 -20.65
C TYR A 146 -4.43 -1.84 -20.01
N ASP A 147 -5.37 -2.24 -19.17
CA ASP A 147 -5.44 -3.57 -18.54
C ASP A 147 -6.88 -4.11 -18.42
N PRO A 148 -7.66 -4.16 -19.53
CA PRO A 148 -9.08 -4.53 -19.50
C PRO A 148 -9.33 -5.97 -19.07
N HIS A 149 -8.36 -6.86 -19.21
CA HIS A 149 -8.50 -8.30 -18.96
C HIS A 149 -7.64 -8.82 -17.82
N GLY A 150 -6.90 -7.95 -17.14
CA GLY A 150 -5.98 -8.36 -16.08
C GLY A 150 -6.64 -8.84 -14.79
N GLY A 151 -7.93 -8.59 -14.62
CA GLY A 151 -8.66 -8.99 -13.43
C GLY A 151 -8.13 -8.31 -12.17
N ARG A 152 -7.77 -7.03 -12.27
CA ARG A 152 -7.24 -6.21 -11.18
C ARG A 152 -8.26 -5.18 -10.76
N ALA A 153 -8.56 -5.12 -9.47
CA ALA A 153 -9.42 -4.10 -8.93
C ALA A 153 -8.69 -2.75 -8.83
N ILE A 154 -9.42 -1.67 -9.03
CA ILE A 154 -8.91 -0.32 -8.87
C ILE A 154 -9.67 0.41 -7.76
N GLY A 155 -8.95 1.13 -6.92
CA GLY A 155 -9.52 1.83 -5.78
C GLY A 155 -8.53 2.76 -5.12
N SER A 156 -8.86 3.19 -3.93
CA SER A 156 -7.99 3.99 -3.07
C SER A 156 -8.44 3.86 -1.62
N ARG A 157 -7.66 4.39 -0.69
CA ARG A 157 -8.09 4.54 0.70
C ARG A 157 -9.27 5.52 0.78
N GLU A 158 -10.17 5.30 1.72
CA GLU A 158 -11.34 6.17 1.99
C GLU A 158 -12.38 6.25 0.85
N MET A 159 -12.38 5.29 -0.07
CA MET A 159 -13.26 5.27 -1.23
C MET A 159 -14.54 4.42 -1.07
N LEU A 160 -15.03 4.25 0.16
CA LEU A 160 -16.11 3.30 0.48
C LEU A 160 -17.44 3.63 -0.18
N ASP A 161 -17.73 4.90 -0.34
CA ASP A 161 -19.01 5.39 -0.88
C ASP A 161 -18.90 5.76 -2.36
N ILE A 162 -17.74 5.62 -2.97
CA ILE A 162 -17.54 5.93 -4.39
C ILE A 162 -17.82 4.67 -5.22
N ARG A 163 -18.91 4.72 -5.94
CA ARG A 163 -19.42 3.59 -6.74
C ARG A 163 -18.47 3.09 -7.81
N GLU A 164 -17.59 3.94 -8.30
CA GLU A 164 -16.62 3.65 -9.33
C GLU A 164 -15.38 2.95 -8.81
N ALA A 165 -15.11 3.03 -7.51
CA ALA A 165 -14.07 2.24 -6.87
C ALA A 165 -14.51 0.77 -6.77
N GLU A 166 -13.61 -0.13 -7.03
CA GLU A 166 -13.88 -1.58 -7.00
C GLU A 166 -13.42 -2.21 -5.69
N TYR A 167 -12.66 -1.49 -4.91
CA TYR A 167 -12.32 -1.78 -3.53
C TYR A 167 -12.01 -0.47 -2.80
N GLY A 168 -12.01 -0.52 -1.48
CA GLY A 168 -11.63 0.62 -0.66
C GLY A 168 -11.29 0.19 0.75
N GLY A 169 -10.89 1.12 1.57
CA GLY A 169 -10.60 0.86 2.96
C GLY A 169 -10.33 2.11 3.76
N GLU A 170 -10.33 1.95 5.05
CA GLU A 170 -10.01 3.00 5.99
C GLU A 170 -8.81 2.64 6.86
N MET A 171 -8.26 3.66 7.47
CA MET A 171 -7.10 3.54 8.33
C MET A 171 -7.42 2.89 9.68
N LEU A 172 -8.54 3.27 10.30
CA LEU A 172 -8.86 2.89 11.69
C LEU A 172 -10.19 2.19 11.85
N TYR A 173 -11.08 2.30 10.89
CA TYR A 173 -12.43 1.76 10.96
C TYR A 173 -12.70 0.84 9.79
N ILE A 174 -13.29 -0.29 10.08
CA ILE A 174 -13.80 -1.18 9.04
C ILE A 174 -15.27 -0.82 8.86
N ASN A 175 -15.56 0.06 7.93
CA ASN A 175 -16.91 0.27 7.47
C ASN A 175 -17.32 -0.87 6.55
N LYS A 176 -18.50 -1.41 6.76
CA LYS A 176 -19.01 -2.47 5.92
C LYS A 176 -19.51 -1.88 4.61
N SER A 177 -18.93 -2.30 3.50
CA SER A 177 -19.49 -2.04 2.19
C SER A 177 -20.29 -3.25 1.69
N ALA A 178 -21.50 -3.01 1.22
CA ALA A 178 -22.29 -4.03 0.53
C ALA A 178 -21.90 -4.18 -0.95
N HIS A 179 -21.12 -3.25 -1.48
CA HIS A 179 -20.90 -3.10 -2.92
C HIS A 179 -19.56 -3.67 -3.37
N HIS A 180 -18.48 -3.38 -2.68
CA HIS A 180 -17.14 -3.80 -3.03
C HIS A 180 -16.35 -4.29 -1.82
N PRO A 181 -15.27 -5.03 -2.05
CA PRO A 181 -14.40 -5.49 -0.98
C PRO A 181 -13.74 -4.35 -0.24
N MET A 182 -13.53 -4.56 1.04
CA MET A 182 -12.81 -3.66 1.92
C MET A 182 -11.70 -4.36 2.65
N TRP A 183 -10.61 -3.67 2.83
CA TRP A 183 -9.55 -4.06 3.74
C TRP A 183 -8.92 -2.81 4.39
N ALA A 184 -8.53 -2.92 5.64
CA ALA A 184 -7.86 -1.84 6.34
C ALA A 184 -6.48 -1.65 5.72
N MET A 185 -6.29 -0.54 5.03
CA MET A 185 -5.07 -0.27 4.28
C MET A 185 -3.92 0.21 5.16
N GLU A 186 -4.25 0.86 6.26
CA GLU A 186 -3.30 1.31 7.26
C GLU A 186 -3.92 1.14 8.65
N TYR A 187 -3.50 0.13 9.38
CA TYR A 187 -3.91 -0.07 10.77
C TYR A 187 -2.68 -0.33 11.65
N CYS A 188 -2.85 -0.42 12.94
CA CYS A 188 -1.76 -0.40 13.90
C CYS A 188 -0.87 0.84 13.76
N ARG A 189 -1.44 1.90 13.23
CA ARG A 189 -0.79 3.18 13.03
C ARG A 189 -0.93 4.01 14.30
N ASP A 190 -0.11 3.73 15.27
CA ASP A 190 0.04 4.57 16.44
C ASP A 190 1.22 5.52 16.22
N GLU A 191 0.91 6.77 15.96
CA GLU A 191 1.93 7.78 15.75
C GLU A 191 2.83 7.94 16.98
N GLY A 192 2.27 7.74 18.16
CA GLY A 192 3.05 7.70 19.40
C GLY A 192 4.03 6.53 19.42
N LEU A 193 3.61 5.35 19.00
CA LEU A 193 4.48 4.18 18.96
C LEU A 193 5.60 4.35 17.94
N ARG A 194 5.28 4.84 16.76
CA ARG A 194 6.30 5.10 15.72
C ARG A 194 7.34 6.10 16.18
N LYS A 195 6.91 7.17 16.85
CA LYS A 195 7.79 8.20 17.40
C LYS A 195 8.52 7.75 18.65
N TYR A 196 7.95 6.80 19.38
CA TYR A 196 8.61 6.19 20.53
C TYR A 196 9.93 5.55 20.16
N TRP A 197 9.99 4.79 19.08
CA TRP A 197 11.24 4.20 18.61
C TRP A 197 12.27 5.27 18.23
N ASP A 198 11.84 6.35 17.61
CA ASP A 198 12.70 7.48 17.32
C ASP A 198 13.27 8.11 18.60
N ASP A 199 12.46 8.22 19.64
CA ASP A 199 12.88 8.80 20.92
C ASP A 199 13.86 7.92 21.70
N TYR A 200 13.81 6.61 21.51
CA TYR A 200 14.66 5.68 22.25
C TYR A 200 15.79 5.05 21.40
N SER A 201 15.86 5.39 20.15
CA SER A 201 16.92 4.90 19.26
C SER A 201 18.21 5.71 19.43
N TYR A 202 19.23 5.09 19.99
CA TYR A 202 20.55 5.68 20.06
C TYR A 202 21.17 5.75 18.67
N PRO A 203 21.89 6.82 18.27
CA PRO A 203 22.37 7.95 19.11
C PRO A 203 21.45 9.17 19.11
N TYR A 204 20.30 9.11 18.48
CA TYR A 204 19.48 10.29 18.17
C TYR A 204 18.65 10.79 19.36
N HIS A 205 18.38 9.92 20.31
CA HIS A 205 17.52 10.21 21.44
C HIS A 205 18.24 9.90 22.75
N LYS A 206 18.67 10.93 23.39
CA LYS A 206 19.26 10.86 24.69
C LYS A 206 18.32 11.50 25.69
N ASP A 207 17.88 10.74 26.67
CA ASP A 207 17.09 11.23 27.81
C ASP A 207 15.77 11.94 27.41
N GLY A 208 15.05 11.39 26.42
CA GLY A 208 13.78 11.96 25.99
C GLY A 208 13.89 13.20 25.12
N GLU A 209 15.07 13.44 24.56
CA GLU A 209 15.30 14.51 23.58
C GLU A 209 14.90 14.10 22.16
N GLY A 210 13.75 13.46 22.00
CA GLY A 210 13.24 13.03 20.73
C GLY A 210 13.05 14.14 19.71
N SER A 211 12.61 13.75 18.52
CA SER A 211 12.37 14.73 17.46
C SER A 211 11.46 15.86 17.94
N SER A 212 11.68 17.04 17.42
CA SER A 212 10.85 18.21 17.79
C SER A 212 9.36 17.98 17.50
N SER A 213 9.05 17.20 16.49
CA SER A 213 7.68 16.81 16.16
C SER A 213 7.07 15.89 17.20
N TYR A 214 7.84 14.98 17.78
CA TYR A 214 7.38 14.15 18.88
C TYR A 214 7.08 14.99 20.10
N LYS A 215 8.01 15.83 20.52
CA LYS A 215 7.83 16.72 21.68
C LYS A 215 6.65 17.67 21.54
N SER A 216 6.37 18.12 20.34
CA SER A 216 5.27 19.07 20.09
C SER A 216 3.90 18.41 20.00
N THR A 217 3.82 17.17 19.58
CA THR A 217 2.56 16.48 19.31
C THR A 217 2.20 15.41 20.32
N VAL A 218 3.20 14.83 20.97
CA VAL A 218 3.02 13.75 21.93
C VAL A 218 3.22 14.26 23.34
N THR A 219 2.16 14.23 24.08
CA THR A 219 2.17 14.56 25.51
C THR A 219 2.54 13.31 26.32
N ASN A 220 2.92 13.50 27.57
CA ASN A 220 3.12 12.41 28.52
C ASN A 220 1.95 11.41 28.56
N LYS A 221 0.77 11.83 28.15
CA LYS A 221 -0.42 10.99 28.08
C LYS A 221 -0.35 9.96 26.96
N VAL A 222 0.18 10.33 25.81
CA VAL A 222 0.38 9.42 24.69
C VAL A 222 1.51 8.45 25.00
N GLN A 223 2.60 8.94 25.54
CA GLN A 223 3.72 8.11 25.97
C GLN A 223 3.28 7.03 26.95
N LYS A 224 2.52 7.38 28.00
CA LYS A 224 1.97 6.40 28.94
C LYS A 224 1.07 5.36 28.27
N LYS A 225 0.32 5.76 27.27
CA LYS A 225 -0.54 4.85 26.51
C LYS A 225 0.26 3.87 25.65
N VAL A 226 1.36 4.32 25.06
CA VAL A 226 2.30 3.47 24.31
C VAL A 226 2.96 2.48 25.25
N ASP A 227 3.51 2.97 26.34
CA ASP A 227 4.18 2.13 27.35
C ASP A 227 3.25 1.02 27.87
N ALA A 228 2.00 1.35 28.15
CA ALA A 228 1.03 0.38 28.63
C ALA A 228 0.71 -0.72 27.61
N ARG A 229 0.84 -0.44 26.31
CA ARG A 229 0.63 -1.44 25.25
C ARG A 229 1.84 -2.31 24.97
N VAL A 230 3.02 -1.78 25.21
CA VAL A 230 4.28 -2.52 24.99
C VAL A 230 4.57 -3.49 26.13
N TYR A 231 4.09 -3.18 27.34
CA TYR A 231 4.40 -3.94 28.55
C TYR A 231 3.22 -4.74 29.16
N ASN A 232 2.04 -4.68 28.52
CA ASN A 232 0.89 -5.51 28.85
C ASN A 232 0.58 -6.48 27.71
#